data_f076a36d8fa184ee3f2f53a98a4fba8a
#
_entry.id   f076a36d8fa184ee3f2f53a98a4fba8a
#
_cell.length_a   1.000
_cell.length_b   1.000
_cell.length_c   1.000
_cell.angle_alpha   90.00
_cell.angle_beta   90.00
_cell.angle_gamma   90.00
#
_symmetry.space_group_name_H-M   'P 1'
#
loop_
_entity.id
_entity.type
_entity.pdbx_description
1 polymer ?
#
loop_
_entity_poly.entity_id
_entity_poly.type
_entity_poly.pdbx_seq_one_letter_code
_entity_poly.pdbx_strand_id
1 'polypeptide(L)'
;MVVKVAQFGRKLPQSLLIYSQGKDKVEECPCASERSLFCFLFLCTQLRAMTKLSVNINKIATLRNARGGSVPDVIEAARRIERCGADGITVHPRPDERHIRRTDVYELKKAVTTEFNIEGYPSEDFMSMVLDVRPHQVTLVPDPPDAITSNAGWDVVGHGDFLRQIVARLKAAGIRVSIFLNAEPQLVAPAAATGTDRIELYTESYAVGYPLNKEEAVRPFVATALAAQEHGLGLNAGHDLSFENLHYFASQVPGLLEVSIGHALISDALYWGLENTVSLYKRELQTV
;
A
#
# COMPACT_ATOMS: atom_id res chain seq x y z
N MET A 1 9.27 -19.77 15.29
CA MET A 1 10.72 -19.93 15.53
C MET A 1 11.28 -18.55 15.91
N VAL A 2 11.73 -18.33 17.14
CA VAL A 2 12.25 -17.01 17.56
C VAL A 2 13.77 -17.10 17.53
N VAL A 3 14.41 -16.32 16.66
CA VAL A 3 15.88 -16.22 16.60
C VAL A 3 16.29 -14.99 17.42
N LYS A 4 16.98 -15.20 18.54
CA LYS A 4 17.67 -14.12 19.28
C LYS A 4 19.13 -14.09 18.86
N VAL A 5 19.55 -12.97 18.26
CA VAL A 5 20.96 -12.70 17.98
C VAL A 5 21.52 -11.90 19.16
N ALA A 6 22.50 -12.48 19.87
CA ALA A 6 23.24 -11.76 20.90
C ALA A 6 24.49 -11.12 20.25
N GLN A 7 24.58 -9.78 20.26
CA GLN A 7 25.79 -9.07 19.87
C GLN A 7 26.77 -9.05 21.05
N PHE A 8 27.88 -9.73 20.90
CA PHE A 8 29.10 -9.54 21.74
C PHE A 8 30.21 -8.97 20.86
N GLY A 9 30.93 -7.99 21.41
CA GLY A 9 31.86 -7.11 20.71
C GLY A 9 32.92 -7.79 19.85
N ARG A 10 33.16 -7.16 18.73
CA ARG A 10 34.32 -7.18 17.79
C ARG A 10 35.12 -8.48 17.58
N LYS A 11 34.49 -9.66 17.51
CA LYS A 11 34.99 -10.85 16.80
C LYS A 11 33.81 -11.64 16.35
N LEU A 12 33.76 -12.00 15.05
CA LEU A 12 32.72 -12.87 14.49
C LEU A 12 32.65 -14.18 15.31
N PRO A 13 31.46 -14.65 15.70
CA PRO A 13 31.31 -15.92 16.38
C PRO A 13 31.66 -17.06 15.42
N GLN A 14 32.52 -17.99 15.89
CA GLN A 14 32.92 -19.18 15.13
C GLN A 14 31.82 -20.28 15.08
N SER A 15 30.69 -20.08 15.75
CA SER A 15 29.57 -21.05 15.77
C SER A 15 28.22 -20.33 15.90
N LEU A 16 27.22 -20.83 15.15
CA LEU A 16 25.82 -20.40 15.23
C LEU A 16 25.05 -21.44 16.06
N LEU A 17 24.48 -21.01 17.19
CA LEU A 17 23.66 -21.86 18.03
C LEU A 17 22.18 -21.72 17.60
N ILE A 18 21.57 -22.82 17.18
CA ILE A 18 20.15 -22.89 16.78
C ILE A 18 19.36 -23.52 17.93
N TYR A 19 18.36 -22.77 18.45
CA TYR A 19 17.43 -23.28 19.44
C TYR A 19 16.13 -23.73 18.76
N SER A 20 15.76 -25.00 18.92
CA SER A 20 14.43 -25.48 18.55
C SER A 20 13.50 -25.48 19.75
N GLN A 21 12.25 -25.03 19.58
CA GLN A 21 11.25 -25.11 20.65
C GLN A 21 10.98 -26.58 21.00
N GLY A 22 11.31 -26.96 22.21
CA GLY A 22 10.82 -28.19 22.85
C GLY A 22 11.82 -29.30 23.14
N LYS A 23 13.14 -29.11 22.98
CA LYS A 23 14.14 -30.08 23.48
C LYS A 23 15.41 -29.32 23.90
N ASP A 24 15.88 -29.55 25.13
CA ASP A 24 17.11 -29.00 25.73
C ASP A 24 18.40 -29.59 25.12
N LYS A 25 18.49 -29.70 23.81
CA LYS A 25 19.70 -30.13 23.10
C LYS A 25 20.16 -29.03 22.17
N VAL A 26 21.37 -28.57 22.40
CA VAL A 26 22.14 -27.68 21.55
C VAL A 26 22.94 -28.56 20.58
N GLU A 27 22.65 -28.49 19.29
CA GLU A 27 23.48 -29.15 18.27
C GLU A 27 24.35 -28.11 17.58
N GLU A 28 25.65 -28.32 17.55
CA GLU A 28 26.59 -27.54 16.77
C GLU A 28 26.56 -27.99 15.30
N CYS A 29 26.36 -27.05 14.38
CA CYS A 29 26.43 -27.33 12.95
C CYS A 29 27.88 -27.19 12.46
N PRO A 30 28.54 -28.28 12.03
CA PRO A 30 29.99 -28.29 11.73
C PRO A 30 30.40 -27.68 10.38
N CYS A 31 29.48 -27.08 9.62
CA CYS A 31 29.75 -26.55 8.27
C CYS A 31 29.20 -25.14 8.08
N ALA A 32 29.79 -24.13 8.74
CA ALA A 32 29.54 -22.74 8.38
C ALA A 32 30.68 -22.20 7.50
N SER A 33 30.67 -22.54 6.20
CA SER A 33 31.44 -21.74 5.24
C SER A 33 30.74 -20.38 5.07
N GLU A 34 31.50 -19.32 4.82
CA GLU A 34 30.95 -17.96 4.60
C GLU A 34 29.84 -17.96 3.53
N ARG A 35 29.88 -18.87 2.57
CA ARG A 35 28.83 -19.08 1.56
C ARG A 35 27.53 -19.63 2.15
N SER A 36 27.58 -20.48 3.18
CA SER A 36 26.37 -21.02 3.84
C SER A 36 25.71 -19.97 4.72
N LEU A 37 26.49 -19.09 5.38
CA LEU A 37 25.97 -17.98 6.17
C LEU A 37 25.30 -16.93 5.26
N PHE A 38 25.91 -16.65 4.11
CA PHE A 38 25.34 -15.76 3.09
C PHE A 38 24.06 -16.35 2.48
N CYS A 39 24.02 -17.64 2.23
CA CYS A 39 22.83 -18.33 1.73
C CYS A 39 21.72 -18.39 2.79
N PHE A 40 22.06 -18.57 4.07
CA PHE A 40 21.08 -18.60 5.16
C PHE A 40 20.57 -17.18 5.49
N LEU A 41 21.42 -16.16 5.46
CA LEU A 41 21.01 -14.75 5.53
C LEU A 41 20.16 -14.36 4.31
N PHE A 42 20.53 -14.83 3.12
CA PHE A 42 19.74 -14.61 1.90
C PHE A 42 18.39 -15.34 1.92
N LEU A 43 18.33 -16.56 2.44
CA LEU A 43 17.06 -17.30 2.66
C LEU A 43 16.23 -16.73 3.82
N CYS A 44 16.86 -16.17 4.85
CA CYS A 44 16.15 -15.55 5.97
C CYS A 44 15.63 -14.13 5.63
N THR A 45 16.22 -13.45 4.64
CA THR A 45 15.72 -12.18 4.10
C THR A 45 14.60 -12.37 3.08
N GLN A 46 14.33 -13.60 2.68
CA GLN A 46 13.24 -13.95 1.75
C GLN A 46 11.94 -14.41 2.44
N LEU A 47 11.70 -14.07 3.69
CA LEU A 47 10.32 -13.93 4.18
C LEU A 47 9.78 -12.62 3.60
N ARG A 48 9.46 -12.65 2.30
CA ARG A 48 8.79 -11.55 1.63
C ARG A 48 7.50 -11.29 2.40
N ALA A 49 7.42 -10.15 3.06
CA ALA A 49 6.17 -9.76 3.70
C ALA A 49 5.09 -9.78 2.60
N MET A 50 4.02 -10.53 2.82
CA MET A 50 2.95 -10.62 1.82
C MET A 50 2.40 -9.23 1.54
N THR A 51 2.28 -8.88 0.26
CA THR A 51 1.67 -7.62 -0.17
C THR A 51 0.23 -7.55 0.32
N LYS A 52 -0.13 -6.46 0.98
CA LYS A 52 -1.47 -6.24 1.52
C LYS A 52 -2.43 -5.77 0.44
N LEU A 53 -3.69 -6.18 0.55
CA LEU A 53 -4.80 -5.68 -0.25
C LEU A 53 -5.61 -4.65 0.54
N SER A 54 -5.56 -3.39 0.15
CA SER A 54 -6.52 -2.37 0.56
C SER A 54 -7.59 -2.21 -0.52
N VAL A 55 -8.86 -2.29 -0.15
CA VAL A 55 -9.96 -2.15 -1.11
C VAL A 55 -10.50 -0.72 -1.09
N ASN A 56 -10.39 -0.04 -2.22
CA ASN A 56 -10.97 1.29 -2.40
C ASN A 56 -12.47 1.17 -2.71
N ILE A 57 -13.31 1.62 -1.78
CA ILE A 57 -14.77 1.45 -1.85
C ILE A 57 -15.53 2.64 -2.45
N ASN A 58 -14.83 3.58 -3.09
CA ASN A 58 -15.45 4.76 -3.71
C ASN A 58 -16.58 4.38 -4.70
N LYS A 59 -16.40 3.31 -5.50
CA LYS A 59 -17.40 2.90 -6.51
C LYS A 59 -18.67 2.35 -5.87
N ILE A 60 -18.60 1.76 -4.68
CA ILE A 60 -19.79 1.38 -3.91
C ILE A 60 -20.59 2.62 -3.53
N ALA A 61 -19.89 3.65 -3.04
CA ALA A 61 -20.51 4.93 -2.71
C ALA A 61 -21.07 5.66 -3.94
N THR A 62 -20.39 5.57 -5.10
CA THR A 62 -20.91 6.08 -6.38
C THR A 62 -22.24 5.43 -6.72
N LEU A 63 -22.34 4.10 -6.61
CA LEU A 63 -23.57 3.37 -6.88
C LEU A 63 -24.69 3.79 -5.92
N ARG A 64 -24.41 3.93 -4.62
CA ARG A 64 -25.35 4.47 -3.63
C ARG A 64 -25.86 5.86 -4.04
N ASN A 65 -24.94 6.74 -4.40
CA ASN A 65 -25.27 8.14 -4.71
C ASN A 65 -26.08 8.29 -6.01
N ALA A 66 -25.94 7.34 -6.96
CA ALA A 66 -26.69 7.37 -8.23
C ALA A 66 -28.22 7.47 -8.05
N ARG A 67 -28.76 7.02 -6.90
CA ARG A 67 -30.19 7.14 -6.57
C ARG A 67 -30.49 8.01 -5.34
N GLY A 68 -29.45 8.60 -4.73
CA GLY A 68 -29.62 9.45 -3.55
C GLY A 68 -30.05 8.71 -2.27
N GLY A 69 -30.04 7.38 -2.29
CA GLY A 69 -30.43 6.55 -1.15
C GLY A 69 -29.30 6.15 -0.23
N SER A 70 -29.51 5.04 0.52
CA SER A 70 -28.53 4.42 1.43
C SER A 70 -28.02 3.06 0.92
N VAL A 71 -28.47 2.59 -0.23
CA VAL A 71 -28.13 1.28 -0.78
C VAL A 71 -27.30 1.46 -2.08
N PRO A 72 -26.18 0.72 -2.21
CA PRO A 72 -25.54 -0.16 -1.22
C PRO A 72 -25.02 0.59 0.01
N ASP A 73 -25.09 -0.05 1.18
CA ASP A 73 -24.54 0.50 2.42
C ASP A 73 -22.99 0.40 2.39
N VAL A 74 -22.33 1.54 2.48
CA VAL A 74 -20.87 1.65 2.38
C VAL A 74 -20.18 1.03 3.59
N ILE A 75 -20.79 1.17 4.77
CA ILE A 75 -20.23 0.65 6.03
C ILE A 75 -20.34 -0.88 6.06
N GLU A 76 -21.51 -1.41 5.68
CA GLU A 76 -21.69 -2.87 5.60
C GLU A 76 -20.78 -3.47 4.51
N ALA A 77 -20.59 -2.79 3.39
CA ALA A 77 -19.66 -3.22 2.36
C ALA A 77 -18.20 -3.29 2.89
N ALA A 78 -17.74 -2.28 3.63
CA ALA A 78 -16.43 -2.30 4.25
C ALA A 78 -16.27 -3.51 5.20
N ARG A 79 -17.25 -3.76 6.07
CA ARG A 79 -17.24 -4.92 6.98
C ARG A 79 -17.21 -6.26 6.25
N ARG A 80 -17.94 -6.40 5.13
CA ARG A 80 -17.89 -7.60 4.30
C ARG A 80 -16.53 -7.81 3.67
N ILE A 81 -15.95 -6.76 3.12
CA ILE A 81 -14.63 -6.77 2.51
C ILE A 81 -13.56 -7.21 3.53
N GLU A 82 -13.60 -6.68 4.75
CA GLU A 82 -12.70 -7.11 5.84
C GLU A 82 -12.89 -8.58 6.21
N ARG A 83 -14.14 -9.07 6.33
CA ARG A 83 -14.42 -10.49 6.62
C ARG A 83 -13.89 -11.43 5.54
N CYS A 84 -13.73 -10.96 4.32
CA CYS A 84 -13.15 -11.73 3.20
C CYS A 84 -11.62 -11.66 3.15
N GLY A 85 -10.99 -11.02 4.14
CA GLY A 85 -9.54 -11.02 4.32
C GLY A 85 -8.80 -9.85 3.68
N ALA A 86 -9.49 -8.77 3.28
CA ALA A 86 -8.81 -7.52 2.93
C ALA A 86 -8.03 -6.99 4.14
N ASP A 87 -6.85 -6.42 3.89
CA ASP A 87 -5.97 -5.90 4.92
C ASP A 87 -6.21 -4.42 5.22
N GLY A 88 -7.02 -3.76 4.38
CA GLY A 88 -7.37 -2.35 4.55
C GLY A 88 -8.56 -1.92 3.73
N ILE A 89 -9.08 -0.77 4.11
CA ILE A 89 -10.14 -0.03 3.40
C ILE A 89 -9.58 1.34 3.01
N THR A 90 -9.70 1.69 1.74
CA THR A 90 -9.32 3.00 1.22
C THR A 90 -10.55 3.78 0.76
N VAL A 91 -10.55 5.08 1.06
CA VAL A 91 -11.58 6.01 0.60
C VAL A 91 -10.97 7.34 0.16
N HIS A 92 -11.63 7.99 -0.82
CA HIS A 92 -11.25 9.32 -1.29
C HIS A 92 -12.46 10.27 -1.19
N PRO A 93 -12.67 10.92 -0.04
CA PRO A 93 -13.75 11.91 0.11
C PRO A 93 -13.40 13.18 -0.66
N ARG A 94 -13.96 13.33 -1.85
CA ARG A 94 -13.80 14.56 -2.65
C ARG A 94 -14.69 15.69 -2.11
N PRO A 95 -14.33 16.95 -2.31
CA PRO A 95 -15.11 18.08 -1.80
C PRO A 95 -16.56 18.14 -2.29
N ASP A 96 -16.83 17.60 -3.48
CA ASP A 96 -18.18 17.54 -4.08
C ASP A 96 -19.00 16.31 -3.65
N GLU A 97 -18.44 15.44 -2.81
CA GLU A 97 -19.07 14.23 -2.29
C GLU A 97 -19.68 13.31 -3.38
N ARG A 98 -19.11 13.33 -4.60
CA ARG A 98 -19.63 12.52 -5.74
C ARG A 98 -19.69 11.01 -5.44
N HIS A 99 -18.92 10.55 -4.47
CA HIS A 99 -18.92 9.17 -3.95
C HIS A 99 -18.92 9.14 -2.42
N ILE A 100 -17.77 9.05 -1.76
CA ILE A 100 -17.65 9.07 -0.29
C ILE A 100 -18.08 10.43 0.24
N ARG A 101 -19.02 10.42 1.18
CA ARG A 101 -19.47 11.61 1.91
C ARG A 101 -18.60 11.83 3.14
N ARG A 102 -18.53 13.04 3.61
CA ARG A 102 -17.79 13.35 4.86
C ARG A 102 -18.32 12.52 6.05
N THR A 103 -19.62 12.32 6.14
CA THR A 103 -20.25 11.49 7.17
C THR A 103 -19.80 10.02 7.09
N ASP A 104 -19.62 9.47 5.88
CA ASP A 104 -19.14 8.11 5.70
C ASP A 104 -17.76 7.91 6.32
N VAL A 105 -16.87 8.92 6.22
CA VAL A 105 -15.50 8.84 6.76
C VAL A 105 -15.51 8.63 8.27
N TYR A 106 -16.35 9.37 8.99
CA TYR A 106 -16.48 9.24 10.45
C TYR A 106 -17.11 7.91 10.86
N GLU A 107 -18.06 7.41 10.08
CA GLU A 107 -18.69 6.11 10.35
C GLU A 107 -17.76 4.96 10.04
N LEU A 108 -17.01 5.03 8.93
CA LEU A 108 -15.99 4.06 8.58
C LEU A 108 -14.87 4.00 9.61
N LYS A 109 -14.44 5.14 10.16
CA LYS A 109 -13.45 5.14 11.26
C LYS A 109 -13.86 4.30 12.46
N LYS A 110 -15.16 4.24 12.76
CA LYS A 110 -15.71 3.44 13.86
C LYS A 110 -15.90 1.96 13.50
N ALA A 111 -16.10 1.68 12.21
CA ALA A 111 -16.48 0.37 11.71
C ALA A 111 -15.31 -0.47 11.21
N VAL A 112 -14.30 0.16 10.61
CA VAL A 112 -13.11 -0.50 10.04
C VAL A 112 -12.20 -0.95 11.17
N THR A 113 -11.82 -2.22 11.13
CA THR A 113 -10.95 -2.87 12.13
C THR A 113 -9.55 -3.15 11.62
N THR A 114 -9.37 -3.14 10.30
CA THR A 114 -8.10 -3.26 9.60
C THR A 114 -7.47 -1.89 9.35
N GLU A 115 -6.60 -1.75 8.37
CA GLU A 115 -5.99 -0.48 8.02
C GLU A 115 -7.01 0.45 7.33
N PHE A 116 -7.17 1.68 7.82
CA PHE A 116 -8.00 2.71 7.21
C PHE A 116 -7.12 3.76 6.56
N ASN A 117 -7.19 3.88 5.23
CA ASN A 117 -6.47 4.85 4.41
C ASN A 117 -7.45 5.89 3.84
N ILE A 118 -7.11 7.17 3.94
CA ILE A 118 -7.89 8.27 3.34
C ILE A 118 -7.02 8.98 2.32
N GLU A 119 -7.47 8.98 1.07
CA GLU A 119 -6.84 9.69 -0.04
C GLU A 119 -7.42 11.09 -0.18
N GLY A 120 -6.61 12.06 -0.57
CA GLY A 120 -7.12 13.39 -0.90
C GLY A 120 -6.05 14.43 -1.16
N TYR A 121 -6.49 15.53 -1.79
CA TYR A 121 -5.69 16.75 -1.90
C TYR A 121 -5.64 17.46 -0.54
N PRO A 122 -4.48 17.89 -0.06
CA PRO A 122 -4.31 18.45 1.28
C PRO A 122 -4.79 19.91 1.40
N SER A 123 -6.06 20.15 1.08
CA SER A 123 -6.74 21.41 1.42
C SER A 123 -6.93 21.54 2.93
N GLU A 124 -7.13 22.74 3.45
CA GLU A 124 -7.35 22.94 4.88
C GLU A 124 -8.59 22.18 5.40
N ASP A 125 -9.65 22.07 4.58
CA ASP A 125 -10.84 21.28 4.94
C ASP A 125 -10.53 19.79 5.02
N PHE A 126 -9.79 19.24 4.04
CA PHE A 126 -9.32 17.85 4.07
C PHE A 126 -8.40 17.60 5.28
N MET A 127 -7.44 18.50 5.52
CA MET A 127 -6.52 18.39 6.65
C MET A 127 -7.26 18.43 7.99
N SER A 128 -8.25 19.31 8.14
CA SER A 128 -9.10 19.37 9.34
C SER A 128 -9.80 18.03 9.58
N MET A 129 -10.39 17.45 8.54
CA MET A 129 -11.09 16.17 8.64
C MET A 129 -10.13 15.01 9.03
N VAL A 130 -8.99 14.86 8.35
CA VAL A 130 -8.09 13.73 8.62
C VAL A 130 -7.37 13.85 9.97
N LEU A 131 -7.11 15.07 10.44
CA LEU A 131 -6.55 15.30 11.77
C LEU A 131 -7.56 14.99 12.90
N ASP A 132 -8.85 15.16 12.66
CA ASP A 132 -9.91 14.78 13.58
C ASP A 132 -10.15 13.27 13.56
N VAL A 133 -10.28 12.66 12.38
CA VAL A 133 -10.53 11.22 12.19
C VAL A 133 -9.35 10.36 12.60
N ARG A 134 -8.12 10.82 12.37
CA ARG A 134 -6.87 10.07 12.60
C ARG A 134 -6.89 8.67 12.01
N PRO A 135 -6.92 8.54 10.67
CA PRO A 135 -6.82 7.24 10.01
C PRO A 135 -5.43 6.63 10.25
N HIS A 136 -5.25 5.38 9.87
CA HIS A 136 -3.93 4.72 9.94
C HIS A 136 -2.95 5.33 8.92
N GLN A 137 -3.46 5.69 7.74
CA GLN A 137 -2.70 6.30 6.66
C GLN A 137 -3.49 7.41 5.97
N VAL A 138 -2.77 8.40 5.49
CA VAL A 138 -3.27 9.38 4.50
C VAL A 138 -2.41 9.28 3.26
N THR A 139 -3.03 9.07 2.09
CA THR A 139 -2.37 9.16 0.79
C THR A 139 -2.66 10.53 0.17
N LEU A 140 -1.63 11.35 0.02
CA LEU A 140 -1.73 12.67 -0.58
C LEU A 140 -1.75 12.56 -2.10
N VAL A 141 -2.83 13.05 -2.74
CA VAL A 141 -2.99 13.08 -4.19
C VAL A 141 -3.01 14.53 -4.71
N PRO A 142 -2.45 14.80 -5.90
CA PRO A 142 -2.33 16.17 -6.43
C PRO A 142 -3.61 16.69 -7.10
N ASP A 143 -4.68 15.90 -7.08
CA ASP A 143 -5.91 16.18 -7.85
C ASP A 143 -6.56 17.49 -7.42
N PRO A 144 -6.75 18.46 -8.33
CA PRO A 144 -7.58 19.60 -8.04
C PRO A 144 -9.04 19.16 -7.82
N PRO A 145 -9.87 19.96 -7.14
CA PRO A 145 -11.24 19.59 -6.78
C PRO A 145 -12.13 19.20 -7.97
N ASP A 146 -11.85 19.74 -9.16
CA ASP A 146 -12.60 19.55 -10.41
C ASP A 146 -12.10 18.36 -11.25
N ALA A 147 -10.97 17.71 -10.89
CA ALA A 147 -10.48 16.53 -11.60
C ALA A 147 -11.48 15.38 -11.54
N ILE A 148 -11.72 14.71 -12.67
CA ILE A 148 -12.65 13.55 -12.76
C ILE A 148 -12.04 12.35 -12.04
N THR A 149 -10.75 12.09 -12.24
CA THR A 149 -9.97 11.02 -11.62
C THR A 149 -8.53 11.47 -11.47
N SER A 150 -7.75 10.78 -10.64
CA SER A 150 -6.31 10.99 -10.55
C SER A 150 -5.66 10.60 -11.88
N ASN A 151 -4.85 11.49 -12.43
CA ASN A 151 -4.22 11.32 -13.74
C ASN A 151 -2.73 11.63 -13.74
N ALA A 152 -2.14 11.95 -12.58
CA ALA A 152 -0.71 12.19 -12.41
C ALA A 152 -0.32 12.06 -10.92
N GLY A 153 0.95 11.73 -10.67
CA GLY A 153 1.57 11.87 -9.36
C GLY A 153 1.96 13.31 -9.04
N TRP A 154 2.35 13.57 -7.80
CA TRP A 154 2.82 14.88 -7.36
C TRP A 154 4.10 15.32 -8.10
N ASP A 155 4.14 16.58 -8.48
CA ASP A 155 5.40 17.29 -8.72
C ASP A 155 6.07 17.57 -7.36
N VAL A 156 6.84 16.59 -6.88
CA VAL A 156 7.52 16.64 -5.58
C VAL A 156 8.71 17.62 -5.57
N VAL A 157 9.16 18.06 -6.74
CA VAL A 157 10.21 19.07 -6.88
C VAL A 157 9.62 20.48 -6.71
N GLY A 158 8.58 20.78 -7.49
CA GLY A 158 7.93 22.10 -7.44
C GLY A 158 7.14 22.34 -6.13
N HIS A 159 6.59 21.29 -5.52
CA HIS A 159 5.76 21.38 -4.31
C HIS A 159 6.43 20.81 -3.06
N GLY A 160 7.76 20.57 -3.08
CA GLY A 160 8.48 19.92 -1.98
C GLY A 160 8.29 20.59 -0.62
N ASP A 161 8.37 21.91 -0.54
CA ASP A 161 8.21 22.64 0.72
C ASP A 161 6.77 22.59 1.26
N PHE A 162 5.78 22.67 0.38
CA PHE A 162 4.37 22.52 0.73
C PHE A 162 4.12 21.10 1.29
N LEU A 163 4.54 20.08 0.57
CA LEU A 163 4.37 18.69 0.99
C LEU A 163 5.07 18.42 2.33
N ARG A 164 6.27 18.95 2.54
CA ARG A 164 7.00 18.79 3.80
C ARG A 164 6.20 19.32 5.00
N GLN A 165 5.55 20.48 4.86
CA GLN A 165 4.71 21.06 5.92
C GLN A 165 3.49 20.17 6.19
N ILE A 166 2.81 19.70 5.15
CA ILE A 166 1.65 18.80 5.26
C ILE A 166 2.04 17.47 5.93
N VAL A 167 3.11 16.84 5.44
CA VAL A 167 3.63 15.59 6.00
C VAL A 167 3.97 15.75 7.48
N ALA A 168 4.66 16.84 7.86
CA ALA A 168 5.00 17.10 9.26
C ALA A 168 3.75 17.23 10.14
N ARG A 169 2.70 17.91 9.68
CA ARG A 169 1.42 18.05 10.41
C ARG A 169 0.75 16.70 10.63
N LEU A 170 0.68 15.84 9.61
CA LEU A 170 0.07 14.51 9.69
C LEU A 170 0.87 13.59 10.61
N LYS A 171 2.19 13.56 10.48
CA LYS A 171 3.07 12.74 11.32
C LYS A 171 3.04 13.17 12.79
N ALA A 172 2.94 14.45 13.08
CA ALA A 172 2.77 14.95 14.45
C ALA A 172 1.47 14.45 15.09
N ALA A 173 0.44 14.14 14.30
CA ALA A 173 -0.79 13.51 14.75
C ALA A 173 -0.73 11.97 14.82
N GLY A 174 0.42 11.36 14.52
CA GLY A 174 0.62 9.90 14.51
C GLY A 174 0.05 9.21 13.27
N ILE A 175 -0.19 9.95 12.19
CA ILE A 175 -0.75 9.42 10.94
C ILE A 175 0.40 9.09 9.98
N ARG A 176 0.44 7.87 9.44
CA ARG A 176 1.38 7.49 8.37
C ARG A 176 1.02 8.22 7.08
N VAL A 177 2.01 8.70 6.36
CA VAL A 177 1.81 9.46 5.13
C VAL A 177 2.36 8.71 3.92
N SER A 178 1.55 8.62 2.87
CA SER A 178 1.95 8.18 1.54
C SER A 178 1.75 9.32 0.54
N ILE A 179 2.64 9.44 -0.46
CA ILE A 179 2.53 10.43 -1.53
C ILE A 179 2.30 9.69 -2.85
N PHE A 180 1.25 10.07 -3.58
CA PHE A 180 0.94 9.54 -4.90
C PHE A 180 1.96 10.05 -5.93
N LEU A 181 2.64 9.15 -6.64
CA LEU A 181 3.84 9.46 -7.43
C LEU A 181 3.85 8.70 -8.74
N ASN A 182 4.35 9.33 -9.80
CA ASN A 182 4.65 8.62 -11.04
C ASN A 182 5.81 7.63 -10.85
N ALA A 183 5.81 6.54 -11.62
CA ALA A 183 6.86 5.53 -11.59
C ALA A 183 8.14 6.04 -12.29
N GLU A 184 8.80 7.01 -11.67
CA GLU A 184 10.00 7.70 -12.14
C GLU A 184 11.04 7.72 -11.03
N PRO A 185 12.16 6.96 -11.14
CA PRO A 185 13.17 6.83 -10.08
C PRO A 185 13.74 8.17 -9.58
N GLN A 186 13.87 9.17 -10.46
CA GLN A 186 14.40 10.49 -10.10
C GLN A 186 13.49 11.30 -9.17
N LEU A 187 12.21 10.95 -9.06
CA LEU A 187 11.26 11.61 -8.16
C LEU A 187 11.33 11.07 -6.72
N VAL A 188 11.98 9.92 -6.50
CA VAL A 188 12.01 9.25 -5.19
C VAL A 188 12.81 10.05 -4.16
N ALA A 189 13.99 10.54 -4.51
CA ALA A 189 14.81 11.35 -3.59
C ALA A 189 14.10 12.64 -3.16
N PRO A 190 13.49 13.45 -4.08
CA PRO A 190 12.66 14.58 -3.70
C PRO A 190 11.45 14.19 -2.83
N ALA A 191 10.78 13.06 -3.11
CA ALA A 191 9.68 12.56 -2.29
C ALA A 191 10.17 12.23 -0.87
N ALA A 192 11.29 11.52 -0.72
CA ALA A 192 11.89 11.22 0.57
C ALA A 192 12.25 12.49 1.37
N ALA A 193 12.72 13.55 0.68
CA ALA A 193 13.05 14.82 1.31
C ALA A 193 11.84 15.56 1.92
N THR A 194 10.60 15.17 1.56
CA THR A 194 9.38 15.68 2.23
C THR A 194 9.17 15.07 3.61
N GLY A 195 9.85 13.98 3.94
CA GLY A 195 9.68 13.21 5.18
C GLY A 195 8.51 12.23 5.16
N THR A 196 7.93 11.94 3.98
CA THR A 196 6.88 10.92 3.83
C THR A 196 7.36 9.53 4.26
N ASP A 197 6.45 8.67 4.68
CA ASP A 197 6.77 7.29 5.09
C ASP A 197 6.73 6.33 3.89
N ARG A 198 5.86 6.61 2.92
CA ARG A 198 5.62 5.78 1.74
C ARG A 198 5.44 6.64 0.48
N ILE A 199 5.60 5.99 -0.65
CA ILE A 199 5.09 6.46 -1.94
C ILE A 199 4.08 5.45 -2.48
N GLU A 200 3.08 5.92 -3.20
CA GLU A 200 2.11 5.10 -3.91
C GLU A 200 2.25 5.35 -5.41
N LEU A 201 2.62 4.31 -6.16
CA LEU A 201 2.86 4.44 -7.59
C LEU A 201 1.56 4.46 -8.39
N TYR A 202 1.40 5.47 -9.22
CA TYR A 202 0.34 5.56 -10.22
C TYR A 202 0.57 4.55 -11.33
N THR A 203 -0.40 3.66 -11.58
CA THR A 203 -0.19 2.45 -12.38
C THR A 203 -0.85 2.44 -13.77
N GLU A 204 -1.39 3.58 -14.25
CA GLU A 204 -2.05 3.65 -15.57
C GLU A 204 -1.10 3.20 -16.70
N SER A 205 0.13 3.73 -16.73
CA SER A 205 1.09 3.39 -17.79
C SER A 205 1.42 1.90 -17.82
N TYR A 206 1.45 1.24 -16.64
CA TYR A 206 1.58 -0.19 -16.55
C TYR A 206 0.35 -0.91 -17.11
N ALA A 207 -0.85 -0.52 -16.69
CA ALA A 207 -2.10 -1.14 -17.12
C ALA A 207 -2.31 -1.04 -18.63
N VAL A 208 -1.99 0.11 -19.23
CA VAL A 208 -2.05 0.33 -20.68
C VAL A 208 -0.99 -0.47 -21.44
N GLY A 209 0.23 -0.52 -20.91
CA GLY A 209 1.36 -1.22 -21.53
C GLY A 209 1.32 -2.75 -21.35
N TYR A 210 0.68 -3.24 -20.29
CA TYR A 210 0.67 -4.65 -19.90
C TYR A 210 0.23 -5.62 -21.01
N PRO A 211 -0.90 -5.38 -21.73
CA PRO A 211 -1.33 -6.29 -22.80
C PRO A 211 -0.43 -6.24 -24.03
N LEU A 212 0.41 -5.24 -24.17
CA LEU A 212 1.34 -5.08 -25.31
C LEU A 212 2.68 -5.74 -25.01
N ASN A 213 3.30 -5.40 -23.89
CA ASN A 213 4.57 -5.96 -23.42
C ASN A 213 4.70 -5.74 -21.91
N LYS A 214 4.38 -6.76 -21.13
CA LYS A 214 4.36 -6.67 -19.66
C LYS A 214 5.75 -6.43 -19.04
N GLU A 215 6.82 -6.95 -19.68
CA GLU A 215 8.20 -6.76 -19.22
C GLU A 215 8.63 -5.30 -19.36
N GLU A 216 8.31 -4.66 -20.47
CA GLU A 216 8.56 -3.23 -20.69
C GLU A 216 7.67 -2.36 -19.76
N ALA A 217 6.40 -2.71 -19.64
CA ALA A 217 5.45 -1.95 -18.85
C ALA A 217 5.83 -1.90 -17.36
N VAL A 218 6.36 -2.99 -16.80
CA VAL A 218 6.73 -3.05 -15.38
C VAL A 218 8.09 -2.44 -15.06
N ARG A 219 8.97 -2.28 -16.04
CA ARG A 219 10.36 -1.85 -15.83
C ARG A 219 10.51 -0.52 -15.07
N PRO A 220 9.77 0.55 -15.38
CA PRO A 220 9.84 1.80 -14.60
C PRO A 220 9.46 1.60 -13.14
N PHE A 221 8.49 0.75 -12.86
CA PHE A 221 8.01 0.44 -11.51
C PHE A 221 9.05 -0.31 -10.69
N VAL A 222 9.75 -1.28 -11.31
CA VAL A 222 10.86 -1.98 -10.67
C VAL A 222 12.00 -1.02 -10.34
N ALA A 223 12.38 -0.15 -11.29
CA ALA A 223 13.42 0.83 -11.08
C ALA A 223 13.07 1.83 -9.96
N THR A 224 11.82 2.30 -9.92
CA THR A 224 11.34 3.22 -8.88
C THR A 224 11.25 2.52 -7.51
N ALA A 225 10.87 1.24 -7.48
CA ALA A 225 10.83 0.44 -6.26
C ALA A 225 12.22 0.26 -5.63
N LEU A 226 13.24 0.00 -6.46
CA LEU A 226 14.63 -0.08 -6.00
C LEU A 226 15.11 1.26 -5.44
N ALA A 227 14.84 2.36 -6.12
CA ALA A 227 15.14 3.70 -5.60
C ALA A 227 14.41 3.98 -4.28
N ALA A 228 13.15 3.57 -4.13
CA ALA A 228 12.40 3.72 -2.87
C ALA A 228 13.08 2.98 -1.71
N GLN A 229 13.57 1.75 -1.95
CA GLN A 229 14.32 0.99 -0.94
C GLN A 229 15.64 1.68 -0.55
N GLU A 230 16.39 2.22 -1.52
CA GLU A 230 17.62 2.97 -1.27
C GLU A 230 17.39 4.21 -0.40
N HIS A 231 16.22 4.85 -0.54
CA HIS A 231 15.84 6.02 0.25
C HIS A 231 15.03 5.70 1.51
N GLY A 232 14.84 4.41 1.84
CA GLY A 232 14.14 3.96 3.04
C GLY A 232 12.62 4.24 3.02
N LEU A 233 12.02 4.42 1.84
CA LEU A 233 10.59 4.61 1.68
C LEU A 233 9.86 3.28 1.54
N GLY A 234 8.70 3.16 2.20
CA GLY A 234 7.76 2.10 1.91
C GLY A 234 7.11 2.30 0.53
N LEU A 235 6.72 1.20 -0.11
CA LEU A 235 6.15 1.22 -1.45
C LEU A 235 4.73 0.69 -1.46
N ASN A 236 3.80 1.50 -1.94
CA ASN A 236 2.43 1.12 -2.30
C ASN A 236 2.23 1.31 -3.81
N ALA A 237 1.17 0.71 -4.34
CA ALA A 237 0.73 0.95 -5.72
C ALA A 237 -0.79 0.80 -5.81
N GLY A 238 -1.41 1.37 -6.86
CA GLY A 238 -2.85 1.25 -7.00
C GLY A 238 -3.38 1.92 -8.24
N HIS A 239 -4.68 2.23 -8.21
CA HIS A 239 -5.52 2.90 -9.20
C HIS A 239 -5.92 1.99 -10.37
N ASP A 240 -5.01 1.56 -11.26
CA ASP A 240 -5.33 0.83 -12.50
C ASP A 240 -4.94 -0.66 -12.46
N LEU A 241 -4.54 -1.17 -11.29
CA LEU A 241 -4.33 -2.60 -11.10
C LEU A 241 -5.68 -3.35 -11.19
N SER A 242 -5.65 -4.49 -11.88
CA SER A 242 -6.82 -5.35 -12.11
C SER A 242 -6.47 -6.81 -11.86
N PHE A 243 -7.48 -7.67 -11.85
CA PHE A 243 -7.27 -9.13 -11.71
C PHE A 243 -6.28 -9.69 -12.74
N GLU A 244 -6.29 -9.15 -13.97
CA GLU A 244 -5.45 -9.64 -15.07
C GLU A 244 -3.97 -9.29 -14.89
N ASN A 245 -3.65 -8.12 -14.31
CA ASN A 245 -2.29 -7.58 -14.28
C ASN A 245 -1.62 -7.60 -12.89
N LEU A 246 -2.39 -7.83 -11.82
CA LEU A 246 -1.96 -7.72 -10.43
C LEU A 246 -0.86 -8.72 -10.07
N HIS A 247 -1.06 -10.00 -10.40
CA HIS A 247 -0.09 -11.05 -10.06
C HIS A 247 1.30 -10.77 -10.62
N TYR A 248 1.36 -10.42 -11.90
CA TYR A 248 2.64 -10.12 -12.54
C TYR A 248 3.29 -8.87 -11.92
N PHE A 249 2.52 -7.82 -11.68
CA PHE A 249 3.03 -6.61 -11.02
C PHE A 249 3.63 -6.93 -9.65
N ALA A 250 2.89 -7.61 -8.79
CA ALA A 250 3.33 -7.95 -7.45
C ALA A 250 4.54 -8.89 -7.47
N SER A 251 4.65 -9.80 -8.46
CA SER A 251 5.80 -10.70 -8.61
C SER A 251 7.09 -10.00 -9.01
N GLN A 252 6.99 -8.90 -9.77
CA GLN A 252 8.15 -8.21 -10.34
C GLN A 252 8.62 -7.02 -9.48
N VAL A 253 7.69 -6.31 -8.80
CA VAL A 253 8.02 -5.08 -8.07
C VAL A 253 8.54 -5.41 -6.67
N PRO A 254 9.83 -5.16 -6.38
CA PRO A 254 10.42 -5.52 -5.10
C PRO A 254 9.93 -4.58 -3.99
N GLY A 255 9.69 -5.15 -2.79
CA GLY A 255 9.34 -4.35 -1.61
C GLY A 255 7.94 -3.74 -1.64
N LEU A 256 7.05 -4.21 -2.52
CA LEU A 256 5.65 -3.79 -2.56
C LEU A 256 4.94 -4.21 -1.26
N LEU A 257 4.51 -3.23 -0.47
CA LEU A 257 3.89 -3.45 0.83
C LEU A 257 2.37 -3.58 0.73
N GLU A 258 1.75 -2.81 -0.16
CA GLU A 258 0.30 -2.71 -0.25
C GLU A 258 -0.13 -2.30 -1.66
N VAL A 259 -1.28 -2.82 -2.08
CA VAL A 259 -2.00 -2.33 -3.27
C VAL A 259 -3.36 -1.82 -2.87
N SER A 260 -3.76 -0.65 -3.43
CA SER A 260 -5.09 -0.04 -3.25
C SER A 260 -5.88 -0.18 -4.56
N ILE A 261 -6.88 -1.06 -4.58
CA ILE A 261 -7.63 -1.37 -5.80
C ILE A 261 -9.10 -1.05 -5.61
N GLY A 262 -9.67 -0.24 -6.53
CA GLY A 262 -11.05 0.21 -6.47
C GLY A 262 -11.85 -0.19 -7.69
N HIS A 263 -11.70 0.55 -8.79
CA HIS A 263 -12.59 0.43 -9.96
C HIS A 263 -12.63 -0.99 -10.51
N ALA A 264 -11.49 -1.61 -10.77
CA ALA A 264 -11.41 -2.95 -11.34
C ALA A 264 -12.06 -3.99 -10.40
N LEU A 265 -11.68 -4.01 -9.12
CA LEU A 265 -12.20 -4.95 -8.14
C LEU A 265 -13.74 -4.84 -7.99
N ILE A 266 -14.28 -3.62 -7.90
CA ILE A 266 -15.73 -3.43 -7.77
C ILE A 266 -16.46 -3.78 -9.08
N SER A 267 -15.84 -3.54 -10.24
CA SER A 267 -16.41 -3.97 -11.54
C SER A 267 -16.50 -5.49 -11.64
N ASP A 268 -15.43 -6.21 -11.26
CA ASP A 268 -15.42 -7.68 -11.24
C ASP A 268 -16.44 -8.23 -10.22
N ALA A 269 -16.64 -7.53 -9.11
CA ALA A 269 -17.61 -7.91 -8.10
C ALA A 269 -19.07 -7.88 -8.59
N LEU A 270 -19.39 -7.15 -9.66
CA LEU A 270 -20.72 -7.20 -10.29
C LEU A 270 -21.00 -8.58 -10.92
N TYR A 271 -19.96 -9.30 -11.32
CA TYR A 271 -20.08 -10.59 -11.99
C TYR A 271 -19.81 -11.77 -11.05
N TRP A 272 -18.84 -11.64 -10.13
CA TRP A 272 -18.36 -12.73 -9.28
C TRP A 272 -18.90 -12.66 -7.84
N GLY A 273 -19.53 -11.54 -7.49
CA GLY A 273 -19.91 -11.23 -6.12
C GLY A 273 -18.73 -10.71 -5.30
N LEU A 274 -19.00 -9.75 -4.42
CA LEU A 274 -17.97 -8.99 -3.69
C LEU A 274 -17.02 -9.90 -2.88
N GLU A 275 -17.57 -10.88 -2.17
CA GLU A 275 -16.81 -11.77 -1.28
C GLU A 275 -15.84 -12.65 -2.07
N ASN A 276 -16.31 -13.25 -3.18
CA ASN A 276 -15.45 -14.04 -4.06
C ASN A 276 -14.35 -13.19 -4.68
N THR A 277 -14.69 -12.00 -5.14
CA THR A 277 -13.73 -11.09 -5.79
C THR A 277 -12.60 -10.71 -4.83
N VAL A 278 -12.90 -10.30 -3.61
CA VAL A 278 -11.87 -9.97 -2.61
C VAL A 278 -10.94 -11.17 -2.37
N SER A 279 -11.51 -12.37 -2.22
CA SER A 279 -10.74 -13.60 -2.01
C SER A 279 -9.84 -13.93 -3.21
N LEU A 280 -10.32 -13.72 -4.44
CA LEU A 280 -9.55 -13.92 -5.67
C LEU A 280 -8.37 -12.96 -5.77
N TYR A 281 -8.59 -11.65 -5.54
CA TYR A 281 -7.52 -10.65 -5.55
C TYR A 281 -6.47 -10.91 -4.47
N LYS A 282 -6.90 -11.33 -3.26
CA LYS A 282 -5.96 -11.75 -2.20
C LYS A 282 -5.09 -12.92 -2.63
N ARG A 283 -5.65 -13.90 -3.33
CA ARG A 283 -4.89 -15.05 -3.83
C ARG A 283 -3.82 -14.64 -4.83
N GLU A 284 -4.11 -13.69 -5.72
CA GLU A 284 -3.13 -13.18 -6.69
C GLU A 284 -1.91 -12.53 -6.00
N LEU A 285 -2.06 -12.01 -4.79
CA LEU A 285 -0.97 -11.45 -3.99
C LEU A 285 -0.23 -12.49 -3.13
N GLN A 286 -0.82 -13.64 -2.85
CA GLN A 286 -0.24 -14.68 -1.98
C GLN A 286 0.67 -15.66 -2.72
N THR A 287 0.47 -15.82 -4.02
CA THR A 287 1.22 -16.76 -4.85
C THR A 287 2.53 -16.21 -5.40
N VAL A 288 2.98 -15.06 -4.91
CA VAL A 288 4.15 -14.31 -5.40
C VAL A 288 5.40 -14.60 -4.60
#